data_ee46620991c79b7898e36c3fbab884f0
#
_entry.id   ee46620991c79b7898e36c3fbab884f0
#
_cell.length_a   1.000
_cell.length_b   1.000
_cell.length_c   1.000
_cell.angle_alpha   90.00
_cell.angle_beta   90.00
_cell.angle_gamma   90.00
#
_symmetry.space_group_name_H-M   'P 1'
#
loop_
_entity.id
_entity.type
_entity.pdbx_description
1 polymer ?
#
loop_
_entity_poly.entity_id
_entity_poly.type
_entity_poly.pdbx_seq_one_letter_code
_entity_poly.pdbx_strand_id
1 'polypeptide(L)'
;MNSKKTFFLLATLVTSVSLLAQTMDNSLFAGLRYRNIGPHRAGRTVGITGVASQPNVFYIGVNNGGVWKTTDYGHTWNPIFDAQKTGSVGDVIVAPSNPNVLYVGSGEGIQRPDLSIGDGLYKSIDAGKTWMHLGLNDAQQIGGLSVDPNNENRIFVAALGHPYGPNKERGVYRSLDGGKTLEQVLYIDENTGAVQVQIDPNNSKIVFATMWAARQGPWENGAWNGVASGLYKSEDGGTTWRKIEKGFPTTKEDG
;
A
#
# COMPACT_ATOMS: atom_id res chain seq x y z
N MET A 1 48.79 -31.08 -39.16
CA MET A 1 47.91 -30.19 -38.38
C MET A 1 48.72 -28.96 -38.01
N ASN A 2 48.40 -27.79 -38.58
CA ASN A 2 49.28 -26.62 -38.59
C ASN A 2 49.42 -26.04 -37.17
N SER A 3 50.68 -25.99 -36.68
CA SER A 3 51.04 -25.47 -35.35
C SER A 3 50.47 -24.03 -35.06
N LYS A 4 50.25 -23.25 -36.08
CA LYS A 4 49.64 -21.94 -36.01
C LYS A 4 48.13 -21.97 -35.58
N LYS A 5 47.39 -23.03 -35.99
CA LYS A 5 45.97 -23.20 -35.59
C LYS A 5 45.85 -23.62 -34.14
N THR A 6 46.77 -24.42 -33.64
CA THR A 6 46.80 -24.87 -32.23
C THR A 6 47.18 -23.74 -31.31
N PHE A 7 48.08 -22.82 -31.72
CA PHE A 7 48.44 -21.64 -30.93
C PHE A 7 47.30 -20.61 -30.83
N PHE A 8 46.55 -20.46 -31.91
CA PHE A 8 45.34 -19.59 -31.89
C PHE A 8 44.23 -20.15 -31.03
N LEU A 9 44.02 -21.47 -30.98
CA LEU A 9 43.01 -22.09 -30.15
C LEU A 9 43.39 -22.05 -28.64
N LEU A 10 44.68 -22.13 -28.32
CA LEU A 10 45.17 -22.00 -26.95
C LEU A 10 45.07 -20.53 -26.45
N ALA A 11 45.35 -19.54 -27.34
CA ALA A 11 45.24 -18.13 -27.00
C ALA A 11 43.78 -17.70 -26.74
N THR A 12 42.82 -18.24 -27.52
CA THR A 12 41.38 -17.96 -27.30
C THR A 12 40.85 -18.67 -26.06
N LEU A 13 41.39 -19.80 -25.66
CA LEU A 13 40.98 -20.47 -24.43
C LEU A 13 41.48 -19.78 -23.16
N VAL A 14 42.68 -19.16 -23.22
CA VAL A 14 43.24 -18.38 -22.09
C VAL A 14 42.53 -17.03 -21.91
N THR A 15 42.05 -16.40 -22.99
CA THR A 15 41.32 -15.15 -22.89
C THR A 15 39.88 -15.32 -22.40
N SER A 16 39.28 -16.50 -22.55
CA SER A 16 37.94 -16.77 -22.06
C SER A 16 37.86 -17.02 -20.54
N VAL A 17 38.96 -17.32 -19.87
CA VAL A 17 39.02 -17.53 -18.42
C VAL A 17 39.14 -16.20 -17.63
N SER A 18 39.49 -15.09 -18.31
CA SER A 18 39.71 -13.79 -17.64
C SER A 18 38.46 -12.93 -17.48
N LEU A 19 37.26 -13.43 -17.83
CA LEU A 19 36.00 -12.69 -17.74
C LEU A 19 35.12 -13.19 -16.58
N LEU A 20 35.72 -13.79 -15.56
CA LEU A 20 35.00 -13.95 -14.30
C LEU A 20 34.89 -12.57 -13.66
N ALA A 21 33.67 -12.03 -13.62
CA ALA A 21 33.39 -10.83 -12.88
C ALA A 21 33.92 -10.97 -11.46
N GLN A 22 34.91 -10.18 -11.09
CA GLN A 22 35.40 -10.16 -9.71
C GLN A 22 34.22 -9.73 -8.82
N THR A 23 33.80 -10.64 -7.95
CA THR A 23 32.87 -10.27 -6.87
C THR A 23 33.59 -9.29 -5.97
N MET A 24 33.14 -8.03 -5.98
CA MET A 24 33.70 -7.05 -5.06
C MET A 24 33.32 -7.43 -3.62
N ASP A 25 34.30 -7.37 -2.74
CA ASP A 25 34.07 -7.58 -1.31
C ASP A 25 33.17 -6.46 -0.77
N ASN A 26 32.02 -6.85 -0.21
CA ASN A 26 31.07 -5.91 0.38
C ASN A 26 31.67 -5.08 1.55
N SER A 27 32.75 -5.57 2.17
CA SER A 27 33.48 -4.83 3.21
C SER A 27 34.08 -3.51 2.71
N LEU A 28 34.36 -3.41 1.41
CA LEU A 28 34.85 -2.19 0.77
C LEU A 28 33.81 -1.06 0.82
N PHE A 29 32.54 -1.41 0.95
CA PHE A 29 31.43 -0.45 1.02
C PHE A 29 30.98 -0.16 2.46
N ALA A 30 31.59 -0.79 3.46
CA ALA A 30 31.19 -0.65 4.87
C ALA A 30 31.26 0.79 5.39
N GLY A 31 32.11 1.64 4.79
CA GLY A 31 32.23 3.06 5.09
C GLY A 31 31.21 3.97 4.38
N LEU A 32 30.51 3.46 3.38
CA LEU A 32 29.52 4.26 2.66
C LEU A 32 28.33 4.57 3.55
N ARG A 33 27.87 5.81 3.50
CA ARG A 33 26.65 6.27 4.18
C ARG A 33 25.81 7.06 3.19
N TYR A 34 24.55 6.72 3.10
CA TYR A 34 23.60 7.55 2.40
C TYR A 34 23.37 8.84 3.16
N ARG A 35 23.45 9.96 2.47
CA ARG A 35 23.12 11.29 2.97
C ARG A 35 22.12 11.92 2.04
N ASN A 36 20.97 12.29 2.55
CA ASN A 36 20.04 13.10 1.80
C ASN A 36 20.64 14.51 1.58
N ILE A 37 20.86 14.87 0.32
CA ILE A 37 21.39 16.18 -0.06
C ILE A 37 20.32 17.13 -0.61
N GLY A 38 19.03 16.69 -0.54
CA GLY A 38 17.91 17.45 -1.06
C GLY A 38 17.73 17.34 -2.58
N PRO A 39 16.69 17.98 -3.14
CA PRO A 39 15.67 18.69 -2.36
C PRO A 39 14.92 17.75 -1.43
N HIS A 40 14.65 18.18 -0.20
CA HIS A 40 13.86 17.42 0.79
C HIS A 40 12.40 17.39 0.37
N ARG A 41 12.06 16.38 -0.44
CA ARG A 41 10.72 16.21 -0.98
C ARG A 41 10.27 14.78 -0.72
N ALA A 42 9.26 14.63 0.14
CA ALA A 42 8.74 13.34 0.54
C ALA A 42 7.81 12.70 -0.53
N GLY A 43 7.50 13.40 -1.61
CA GLY A 43 6.52 12.95 -2.61
C GLY A 43 5.09 13.24 -2.19
N ARG A 44 4.14 12.47 -2.73
CA ARG A 44 2.73 12.57 -2.37
C ARG A 44 2.47 11.85 -1.06
N THR A 45 1.83 12.53 -0.12
CA THR A 45 1.37 11.93 1.13
C THR A 45 -0.12 11.62 0.99
N VAL A 46 -0.50 10.38 1.15
CA VAL A 46 -1.89 9.91 1.04
C VAL A 46 -2.43 9.47 2.39
N GLY A 47 -1.64 8.79 3.20
CA GLY A 47 -2.01 8.36 4.54
C GLY A 47 -1.49 9.34 5.60
N ILE A 48 -2.33 9.71 6.55
CA ILE A 48 -1.94 10.48 7.73
C ILE A 48 -2.75 10.04 8.94
N THR A 49 -2.06 9.83 10.06
CA THR A 49 -2.73 9.50 11.31
C THR A 49 -2.00 10.11 12.50
N GLY A 50 -2.77 10.55 13.50
CA GLY A 50 -2.25 11.03 14.77
C GLY A 50 -2.54 10.05 15.90
N VAL A 51 -1.87 10.24 17.02
CA VAL A 51 -2.06 9.44 18.24
C VAL A 51 -2.79 10.28 19.28
N ALA A 52 -4.09 10.02 19.49
CA ALA A 52 -4.93 10.86 20.37
C ALA A 52 -4.37 11.02 21.80
N SER A 53 -3.75 9.96 22.34
CA SER A 53 -3.11 9.98 23.66
C SER A 53 -1.70 10.61 23.68
N GLN A 54 -1.13 10.92 22.50
CA GLN A 54 0.21 11.47 22.32
C GLN A 54 0.15 12.59 21.27
N PRO A 55 -0.27 13.80 21.61
CA PRO A 55 -0.62 14.86 20.67
C PRO A 55 0.55 15.37 19.81
N ASN A 56 1.78 15.04 20.17
CA ASN A 56 2.99 15.34 19.43
C ASN A 56 3.42 14.24 18.45
N VAL A 57 2.68 13.11 18.41
CA VAL A 57 3.03 11.94 17.58
C VAL A 57 2.11 11.83 16.39
N PHE A 58 2.70 11.82 15.19
CA PHE A 58 2.00 11.61 13.93
C PHE A 58 2.77 10.63 13.04
N TYR A 59 2.03 10.01 12.14
CA TYR A 59 2.57 9.15 11.08
C TYR A 59 2.06 9.64 9.74
N ILE A 60 2.91 9.57 8.73
CA ILE A 60 2.53 9.83 7.33
C ILE A 60 2.96 8.67 6.45
N GLY A 61 2.10 8.29 5.52
CA GLY A 61 2.35 7.34 4.46
C GLY A 61 2.60 8.08 3.15
N VAL A 62 3.73 7.82 2.54
CA VAL A 62 4.20 8.55 1.35
C VAL A 62 4.28 7.60 0.18
N ASN A 63 3.72 8.02 -0.96
CA ASN A 63 3.87 7.30 -2.20
C ASN A 63 5.35 7.23 -2.57
N ASN A 64 5.90 6.01 -2.68
CA ASN A 64 7.32 5.76 -2.94
C ASN A 64 8.29 6.33 -1.89
N GLY A 65 7.79 6.60 -0.67
CA GLY A 65 8.59 7.16 0.40
C GLY A 65 8.44 6.44 1.75
N GLY A 66 7.68 5.34 1.79
CA GLY A 66 7.45 4.56 3.00
C GLY A 66 6.62 5.29 4.05
N VAL A 67 6.78 4.87 5.30
CA VAL A 67 6.10 5.47 6.45
C VAL A 67 7.10 6.26 7.28
N TRP A 68 6.69 7.46 7.67
CA TRP A 68 7.48 8.36 8.50
C TRP A 68 6.75 8.67 9.80
N LYS A 69 7.51 8.81 10.87
CA LYS A 69 7.03 9.13 12.21
C LYS A 69 7.66 10.41 12.72
N THR A 70 6.85 11.27 13.31
CA THR A 70 7.31 12.38 14.15
C THR A 70 6.92 12.18 15.62
N THR A 71 7.70 12.73 16.54
CA THR A 71 7.41 12.76 17.98
C THR A 71 7.54 14.16 18.55
N ASP A 72 7.58 15.17 17.69
CA ASP A 72 7.83 16.57 18.03
C ASP A 72 6.96 17.55 17.21
N TYR A 73 5.67 17.18 16.99
CA TYR A 73 4.71 17.97 16.22
C TYR A 73 5.11 18.20 14.76
N GLY A 74 5.90 17.31 14.15
CA GLY A 74 6.31 17.41 12.76
C GLY A 74 7.57 18.22 12.49
N HIS A 75 8.30 18.64 13.53
CA HIS A 75 9.59 19.32 13.35
C HIS A 75 10.65 18.39 12.78
N THR A 76 10.67 17.14 13.23
CA THR A 76 11.54 16.10 12.68
C THR A 76 10.73 14.86 12.28
N TRP A 77 11.15 14.19 11.21
CA TRP A 77 10.53 12.99 10.70
C TRP A 77 11.57 11.88 10.52
N ASN A 78 11.25 10.70 11.03
CA ASN A 78 12.11 9.53 10.96
C ASN A 78 11.43 8.45 10.12
N PRO A 79 12.13 7.87 9.12
CA PRO A 79 11.59 6.76 8.35
C PRO A 79 11.52 5.51 9.23
N ILE A 80 10.43 4.78 9.13
CA ILE A 80 10.19 3.59 9.96
C ILE A 80 9.74 2.36 9.14
N PHE A 81 9.80 2.44 7.81
CA PHE A 81 9.30 1.40 6.91
C PHE A 81 10.34 0.91 5.88
N ASP A 82 11.56 1.44 5.93
CA ASP A 82 12.61 1.24 4.91
C ASP A 82 13.08 -0.21 4.76
N ALA A 83 12.87 -1.05 5.79
CA ALA A 83 13.22 -2.47 5.75
C ALA A 83 12.18 -3.33 5.01
N GLN A 84 11.06 -2.76 4.57
CA GLN A 84 10.01 -3.50 3.88
C GLN A 84 10.29 -3.59 2.38
N LYS A 85 9.63 -4.55 1.71
CA LYS A 85 9.85 -4.83 0.28
C LYS A 85 9.33 -3.73 -0.64
N THR A 86 8.36 -2.96 -0.18
CA THR A 86 7.80 -1.82 -0.92
C THR A 86 7.90 -0.53 -0.12
N GLY A 87 8.15 0.58 -0.80
CA GLY A 87 8.03 1.92 -0.25
C GLY A 87 6.73 2.63 -0.66
N SER A 88 5.88 1.98 -1.45
CA SER A 88 4.63 2.56 -1.88
C SER A 88 3.57 2.38 -0.79
N VAL A 89 3.01 3.47 -0.28
CA VAL A 89 2.02 3.47 0.80
C VAL A 89 0.77 4.19 0.33
N GLY A 90 -0.37 3.53 0.45
CA GLY A 90 -1.68 4.08 0.15
C GLY A 90 -2.42 4.60 1.38
N ASP A 91 -2.22 3.95 2.54
CA ASP A 91 -2.78 4.45 3.80
C ASP A 91 -1.96 3.95 5.01
N VAL A 92 -2.01 4.70 6.10
CA VAL A 92 -1.46 4.35 7.41
C VAL A 92 -2.44 4.75 8.51
N ILE A 93 -2.72 3.84 9.44
CA ILE A 93 -3.62 4.10 10.55
C ILE A 93 -3.06 3.56 11.86
N VAL A 94 -3.18 4.34 12.93
CA VAL A 94 -2.97 3.91 14.33
C VAL A 94 -4.30 3.40 14.88
N ALA A 95 -4.29 2.27 15.57
CA ALA A 95 -5.46 1.79 16.26
C ALA A 95 -5.83 2.75 17.41
N PRO A 96 -7.06 3.31 17.45
CA PRO A 96 -7.43 4.28 18.47
C PRO A 96 -7.35 3.72 19.89
N SER A 97 -7.63 2.42 20.07
CA SER A 97 -7.57 1.72 21.37
C SER A 97 -6.16 1.38 21.84
N ASN A 98 -5.17 1.38 20.93
CA ASN A 98 -3.78 0.99 21.24
C ASN A 98 -2.76 1.73 20.36
N PRO A 99 -2.05 2.74 20.90
CA PRO A 99 -1.11 3.54 20.12
C PRO A 99 0.13 2.79 19.61
N ASN A 100 0.35 1.56 20.08
CA ASN A 100 1.44 0.72 19.59
C ASN A 100 1.05 -0.09 18.35
N VAL A 101 -0.24 -0.20 18.05
CA VAL A 101 -0.74 -0.97 16.91
C VAL A 101 -0.98 -0.05 15.73
N LEU A 102 -0.28 -0.32 14.64
CA LEU A 102 -0.43 0.37 13.36
C LEU A 102 -0.73 -0.63 12.26
N TYR A 103 -1.46 -0.18 11.26
CA TYR A 103 -1.64 -0.87 9.99
C TYR A 103 -1.21 0.02 8.83
N VAL A 104 -0.64 -0.59 7.80
CA VAL A 104 -0.22 0.08 6.55
C VAL A 104 -0.76 -0.71 5.38
N GLY A 105 -1.51 -0.04 4.52
CA GLY A 105 -1.90 -0.53 3.22
C GLY A 105 -0.89 -0.06 2.18
N SER A 106 -0.27 -0.99 1.47
CA SER A 106 0.71 -0.65 0.44
C SER A 106 0.07 -0.42 -0.92
N GLY A 107 0.81 0.22 -1.83
CA GLY A 107 0.30 0.75 -3.09
C GLY A 107 -0.14 2.20 -2.94
N GLU A 108 -0.44 2.89 -4.03
CA GLU A 108 -0.76 4.33 -3.97
C GLU A 108 -2.24 4.62 -3.66
N GLY A 109 -3.13 3.67 -3.92
CA GLY A 109 -4.57 3.80 -3.69
C GLY A 109 -5.27 4.86 -4.55
N ILE A 110 -4.63 5.32 -5.62
CA ILE A 110 -5.09 6.35 -6.54
C ILE A 110 -4.95 5.87 -7.98
N GLN A 111 -5.46 6.65 -8.93
CA GLN A 111 -5.29 6.39 -10.37
C GLN A 111 -4.39 7.44 -11.03
N ARG A 112 -3.31 6.98 -11.66
CA ARG A 112 -2.35 7.79 -12.43
C ARG A 112 -1.49 6.89 -13.32
N PRO A 113 -0.86 7.46 -14.37
CA PRO A 113 -0.03 6.67 -15.31
C PRO A 113 1.24 6.08 -14.70
N ASP A 114 1.80 6.69 -13.66
CA ASP A 114 3.08 6.36 -13.03
C ASP A 114 2.92 5.74 -11.63
N LEU A 115 1.97 4.84 -11.47
CA LEU A 115 1.69 4.18 -10.19
C LEU A 115 2.78 3.19 -9.79
N SER A 116 3.17 3.26 -8.53
CA SER A 116 3.92 2.20 -7.88
C SER A 116 2.97 1.23 -7.20
N ILE A 117 3.19 -0.05 -7.43
CA ILE A 117 2.41 -1.12 -6.81
C ILE A 117 2.91 -1.41 -5.40
N GLY A 118 1.98 -1.82 -4.55
CA GLY A 118 2.26 -2.41 -3.25
C GLY A 118 2.25 -3.92 -3.32
N ASP A 119 2.38 -4.53 -2.16
CA ASP A 119 2.37 -5.97 -1.96
C ASP A 119 1.45 -6.42 -0.80
N GLY A 120 0.52 -5.55 -0.40
CA GLY A 120 -0.53 -5.90 0.55
C GLY A 120 -0.53 -5.11 1.85
N LEU A 121 -0.95 -5.78 2.92
CA LEU A 121 -1.21 -5.21 4.23
C LEU A 121 -0.07 -5.52 5.20
N TYR A 122 0.30 -4.53 6.01
CA TYR A 122 1.30 -4.67 7.07
C TYR A 122 0.74 -4.25 8.42
N LYS A 123 1.29 -4.83 9.50
CA LYS A 123 0.98 -4.50 10.90
C LYS A 123 2.25 -4.31 11.70
N SER A 124 2.24 -3.31 12.56
CA SER A 124 3.18 -3.16 13.68
C SER A 124 2.43 -3.26 15.00
N ILE A 125 3.10 -3.77 16.04
CA ILE A 125 2.59 -3.84 17.42
C ILE A 125 3.50 -3.10 18.42
N ASP A 126 4.47 -2.37 17.91
CA ASP A 126 5.52 -1.68 18.67
C ASP A 126 5.76 -0.23 18.21
N ALA A 127 4.67 0.42 17.77
CA ALA A 127 4.65 1.80 17.31
C ALA A 127 5.58 2.05 16.09
N GLY A 128 5.64 1.06 15.18
CA GLY A 128 6.35 1.14 13.90
C GLY A 128 7.82 0.75 13.96
N LYS A 129 8.30 0.13 15.04
CA LYS A 129 9.69 -0.34 15.12
C LYS A 129 9.90 -1.61 14.29
N THR A 130 8.93 -2.53 14.31
CA THR A 130 8.92 -3.75 13.49
C THR A 130 7.59 -3.91 12.77
N TRP A 131 7.62 -4.66 11.65
CA TRP A 131 6.47 -4.84 10.78
C TRP A 131 6.29 -6.29 10.40
N MET A 132 5.04 -6.73 10.38
CA MET A 132 4.61 -8.04 9.90
C MET A 132 3.78 -7.85 8.64
N HIS A 133 4.08 -8.59 7.58
CA HIS A 133 3.26 -8.66 6.40
C HIS A 133 2.08 -9.61 6.63
N LEU A 134 0.85 -9.20 6.28
CA LEU A 134 -0.39 -9.91 6.61
C LEU A 134 -1.12 -10.52 5.40
N GLY A 135 -0.59 -10.35 4.18
CA GLY A 135 -1.21 -10.86 2.96
C GLY A 135 -1.77 -9.78 2.05
N LEU A 136 -2.72 -10.15 1.16
CA LEU A 136 -3.19 -9.33 0.03
C LEU A 136 -2.06 -8.96 -0.93
N ASN A 137 -1.19 -9.93 -1.21
CA ASN A 137 0.03 -9.70 -1.99
C ASN A 137 -0.24 -9.22 -3.41
N ASP A 138 -1.35 -9.65 -4.00
CA ASP A 138 -1.74 -9.32 -5.37
C ASP A 138 -2.76 -8.18 -5.46
N ALA A 139 -3.14 -7.57 -4.33
CA ALA A 139 -4.05 -6.43 -4.36
C ALA A 139 -3.43 -5.20 -5.04
N GLN A 140 -2.11 -5.05 -4.97
CA GLN A 140 -1.27 -4.00 -5.56
C GLN A 140 -1.60 -2.58 -5.08
N GLN A 141 -2.86 -2.26 -4.80
CA GLN A 141 -3.32 -0.94 -4.37
C GLN A 141 -4.29 -1.08 -3.19
N ILE A 142 -3.90 -0.62 -2.01
CA ILE A 142 -4.78 -0.48 -0.84
C ILE A 142 -4.97 1.01 -0.59
N GLY A 143 -6.20 1.51 -0.85
CA GLY A 143 -6.51 2.93 -0.80
C GLY A 143 -6.95 3.44 0.57
N GLY A 144 -7.45 2.56 1.43
CA GLY A 144 -7.96 2.98 2.73
C GLY A 144 -8.01 1.88 3.76
N LEU A 145 -7.83 2.26 5.01
CA LEU A 145 -7.88 1.40 6.19
C LEU A 145 -8.85 1.99 7.23
N SER A 146 -9.53 1.13 7.96
CA SER A 146 -10.32 1.55 9.11
C SER A 146 -10.19 0.54 10.23
N VAL A 147 -9.87 1.02 11.45
CA VAL A 147 -9.74 0.19 12.65
C VAL A 147 -10.87 0.56 13.60
N ASP A 148 -11.50 -0.44 14.19
CA ASP A 148 -12.53 -0.24 15.19
C ASP A 148 -11.97 0.56 16.38
N PRO A 149 -12.62 1.67 16.79
CA PRO A 149 -12.12 2.50 17.88
C PRO A 149 -11.90 1.76 19.20
N ASN A 150 -12.66 0.69 19.43
CA ASN A 150 -12.64 -0.07 20.67
C ASN A 150 -11.93 -1.43 20.57
N ASN A 151 -11.48 -1.81 19.37
CA ASN A 151 -10.86 -3.12 19.12
C ASN A 151 -9.82 -3.05 18.00
N GLU A 152 -8.55 -2.98 18.39
CA GLU A 152 -7.42 -2.93 17.44
C GLU A 152 -7.31 -4.16 16.52
N ASN A 153 -8.00 -5.25 16.83
CA ASN A 153 -7.97 -6.47 16.02
C ASN A 153 -9.07 -6.51 14.96
N ARG A 154 -10.06 -5.60 15.05
CA ARG A 154 -11.12 -5.48 14.04
C ARG A 154 -10.76 -4.37 13.05
N ILE A 155 -10.45 -4.77 11.83
CA ILE A 155 -10.03 -3.86 10.77
C ILE A 155 -10.83 -4.10 9.49
N PHE A 156 -10.94 -3.04 8.70
CA PHE A 156 -11.38 -3.10 7.31
C PHE A 156 -10.29 -2.55 6.41
N VAL A 157 -10.17 -3.16 5.23
CA VAL A 157 -9.17 -2.83 4.20
C VAL A 157 -9.88 -2.59 2.89
N ALA A 158 -9.68 -1.44 2.29
CA ALA A 158 -10.18 -1.09 0.96
C ALA A 158 -9.11 -1.44 -0.08
N ALA A 159 -9.31 -2.54 -0.80
CA ALA A 159 -8.44 -2.98 -1.87
C ALA A 159 -8.95 -2.47 -3.23
N LEU A 160 -8.24 -1.52 -3.81
CA LEU A 160 -8.51 -1.02 -5.15
C LEU A 160 -8.10 -2.04 -6.23
N GLY A 161 -7.09 -2.87 -5.95
CA GLY A 161 -6.63 -3.94 -6.83
C GLY A 161 -5.63 -3.47 -7.88
N HIS A 162 -5.48 -4.23 -8.94
CA HIS A 162 -4.54 -3.93 -10.02
C HIS A 162 -4.88 -2.62 -10.72
N PRO A 163 -3.93 -1.69 -10.89
CA PRO A 163 -4.17 -0.48 -11.68
C PRO A 163 -4.37 -0.81 -13.17
N TYR A 164 -3.68 -1.82 -13.69
CA TYR A 164 -3.61 -2.15 -15.14
C TYR A 164 -4.31 -3.46 -15.52
N GLY A 165 -5.42 -3.79 -14.92
CA GLY A 165 -6.14 -5.00 -15.31
C GLY A 165 -7.17 -5.44 -14.29
N PRO A 166 -7.90 -6.52 -14.60
CA PRO A 166 -8.83 -7.14 -13.66
C PRO A 166 -8.06 -7.76 -12.49
N ASN A 167 -8.70 -7.81 -11.32
CA ASN A 167 -8.10 -8.41 -10.13
C ASN A 167 -9.18 -8.94 -9.19
N LYS A 168 -9.03 -10.17 -8.72
CA LYS A 168 -9.98 -10.82 -7.81
C LYS A 168 -9.85 -10.36 -6.36
N GLU A 169 -8.73 -9.73 -6.01
CA GLU A 169 -8.50 -9.15 -4.69
C GLU A 169 -9.08 -7.74 -4.53
N ARG A 170 -9.88 -7.25 -5.49
CA ARG A 170 -10.60 -5.98 -5.37
C ARG A 170 -11.73 -6.08 -4.34
N GLY A 171 -12.05 -4.96 -3.67
CA GLY A 171 -13.18 -4.89 -2.75
C GLY A 171 -12.80 -4.56 -1.33
N VAL A 172 -13.70 -4.85 -0.40
CA VAL A 172 -13.48 -4.61 1.02
C VAL A 172 -13.19 -5.92 1.74
N TYR A 173 -12.14 -5.92 2.52
CA TYR A 173 -11.77 -7.01 3.42
C TYR A 173 -12.03 -6.62 4.87
N ARG A 174 -12.40 -7.62 5.68
CA ARG A 174 -12.55 -7.50 7.13
C ARG A 174 -11.64 -8.51 7.81
N SER A 175 -11.02 -8.11 8.91
CA SER A 175 -10.40 -9.00 9.88
C SER A 175 -11.01 -8.76 11.26
N LEU A 176 -11.13 -9.82 12.06
CA LEU A 176 -11.56 -9.78 13.46
C LEU A 176 -10.46 -10.21 14.44
N ASP A 177 -9.30 -10.59 13.91
CA ASP A 177 -8.17 -11.19 14.64
C ASP A 177 -6.84 -10.44 14.41
N GLY A 178 -6.94 -9.16 14.00
CA GLY A 178 -5.79 -8.30 13.82
C GLY A 178 -5.02 -8.56 12.53
N GLY A 179 -5.71 -9.05 11.50
CA GLY A 179 -5.16 -9.27 10.17
C GLY A 179 -4.59 -10.67 9.95
N LYS A 180 -4.74 -11.61 10.90
CA LYS A 180 -4.31 -13.00 10.71
C LYS A 180 -5.18 -13.70 9.67
N THR A 181 -6.48 -13.40 9.68
CA THR A 181 -7.42 -13.81 8.64
C THR A 181 -8.07 -12.58 8.01
N LEU A 182 -8.24 -12.59 6.70
CA LEU A 182 -8.86 -11.55 5.91
C LEU A 182 -10.01 -12.13 5.11
N GLU A 183 -11.23 -11.71 5.44
CA GLU A 183 -12.45 -12.10 4.77
C GLU A 183 -12.87 -11.02 3.77
N GLN A 184 -13.07 -11.37 2.50
CA GLN A 184 -13.59 -10.46 1.48
C GLN A 184 -15.10 -10.28 1.69
N VAL A 185 -15.52 -9.18 2.30
CA VAL A 185 -16.91 -8.93 2.72
C VAL A 185 -17.71 -8.08 1.74
N LEU A 186 -17.06 -7.40 0.81
CA LEU A 186 -17.71 -6.71 -0.30
C LEU A 186 -16.87 -6.89 -1.56
N TYR A 187 -17.40 -7.68 -2.47
CA TYR A 187 -16.83 -7.89 -3.81
C TYR A 187 -17.95 -7.69 -4.85
N ILE A 188 -17.66 -6.98 -5.89
CA ILE A 188 -18.62 -6.73 -6.98
C ILE A 188 -18.18 -7.47 -8.25
N ASP A 189 -17.01 -7.13 -8.75
CA ASP A 189 -16.40 -7.75 -9.93
C ASP A 189 -14.89 -7.49 -9.97
N GLU A 190 -14.19 -8.06 -10.93
CA GLU A 190 -12.75 -7.92 -11.11
C GLU A 190 -12.29 -6.53 -11.54
N ASN A 191 -13.21 -5.61 -11.85
CA ASN A 191 -12.91 -4.25 -12.30
C ASN A 191 -13.29 -3.17 -11.28
N THR A 192 -14.07 -3.52 -10.25
CA THR A 192 -14.57 -2.60 -9.24
C THR A 192 -13.89 -2.84 -7.90
N GLY A 193 -13.02 -1.95 -7.48
CA GLY A 193 -12.30 -2.00 -6.22
C GLY A 193 -12.83 -1.04 -5.18
N ALA A 194 -12.36 -1.17 -3.95
CA ALA A 194 -12.63 -0.23 -2.88
C ALA A 194 -11.51 0.81 -2.80
N VAL A 195 -11.89 2.10 -2.77
CA VAL A 195 -10.94 3.22 -2.60
C VAL A 195 -10.80 3.58 -1.13
N GLN A 196 -11.92 3.56 -0.41
CA GLN A 196 -11.96 3.94 0.99
C GLN A 196 -12.96 3.09 1.76
N VAL A 197 -12.68 2.88 3.03
CA VAL A 197 -13.60 2.24 3.98
C VAL A 197 -13.55 2.98 5.32
N GLN A 198 -14.71 3.17 5.95
CA GLN A 198 -14.82 3.90 7.20
C GLN A 198 -15.82 3.24 8.14
N ILE A 199 -15.39 2.93 9.35
CA ILE A 199 -16.27 2.55 10.47
C ILE A 199 -16.82 3.82 11.10
N ASP A 200 -18.11 3.84 11.43
CA ASP A 200 -18.70 4.90 12.24
C ASP A 200 -18.10 4.84 13.67
N PRO A 201 -17.44 5.93 14.12
CA PRO A 201 -16.76 5.92 15.43
C PRO A 201 -17.70 5.73 16.63
N ASN A 202 -18.98 6.00 16.47
CA ASN A 202 -19.99 5.87 17.52
C ASN A 202 -20.75 4.54 17.44
N ASN A 203 -20.73 3.86 16.30
CA ASN A 203 -21.43 2.60 16.10
C ASN A 203 -20.66 1.69 15.12
N SER A 204 -19.82 0.82 15.65
CA SER A 204 -19.00 -0.09 14.87
C SER A 204 -19.77 -1.08 13.97
N LYS A 205 -21.12 -1.15 14.08
CA LYS A 205 -21.94 -1.91 13.13
C LYS A 205 -22.13 -1.18 11.81
N ILE A 206 -22.02 0.15 11.82
CA ILE A 206 -22.15 0.97 10.62
C ILE A 206 -20.78 1.10 9.97
N VAL A 207 -20.70 0.68 8.72
CA VAL A 207 -19.49 0.78 7.91
C VAL A 207 -19.86 1.33 6.53
N PHE A 208 -19.08 2.28 6.04
CA PHE A 208 -19.20 2.82 4.70
C PHE A 208 -18.01 2.38 3.85
N ALA A 209 -18.24 2.14 2.56
CA ALA A 209 -17.19 1.87 1.60
C ALA A 209 -17.46 2.59 0.29
N THR A 210 -16.42 3.22 -0.27
CA THR A 210 -16.47 3.80 -1.61
C THR A 210 -15.91 2.82 -2.60
N MET A 211 -16.76 2.35 -3.51
CA MET A 211 -16.39 1.43 -4.59
C MET A 211 -16.19 2.20 -5.90
N TRP A 212 -15.18 1.83 -6.66
CA TRP A 212 -14.85 2.46 -7.92
C TRP A 212 -14.46 1.44 -8.98
N ALA A 213 -15.15 1.48 -10.11
CA ALA A 213 -14.77 0.73 -11.30
C ALA A 213 -13.59 1.46 -11.95
N ALA A 214 -12.39 1.16 -11.47
CA ALA A 214 -11.17 1.87 -11.81
C ALA A 214 -10.18 0.99 -12.57
N ARG A 215 -9.67 1.51 -13.66
CA ARG A 215 -8.59 0.91 -14.43
C ARG A 215 -7.71 2.00 -15.01
N GLN A 216 -6.41 1.79 -15.01
CA GLN A 216 -5.44 2.66 -15.64
C GLN A 216 -4.97 2.06 -16.96
N GLY A 217 -5.03 2.82 -18.05
CA GLY A 217 -4.33 2.50 -19.28
C GLY A 217 -2.89 3.02 -19.25
N PRO A 218 -1.95 2.41 -19.97
CA PRO A 218 -0.53 2.82 -19.95
C PRO A 218 -0.29 4.24 -20.48
N TRP A 219 -1.25 4.82 -21.19
CA TRP A 219 -1.17 6.15 -21.81
C TRP A 219 -2.35 7.06 -21.47
N GLU A 220 -3.24 6.63 -20.57
CA GLU A 220 -4.48 7.32 -20.28
C GLU A 220 -4.54 7.69 -18.80
N ASN A 221 -4.80 8.96 -18.52
CA ASN A 221 -5.37 9.39 -17.25
C ASN A 221 -6.88 9.10 -17.29
N GLY A 222 -7.26 7.83 -17.31
CA GLY A 222 -8.66 7.45 -17.44
C GLY A 222 -9.43 7.72 -16.15
N ALA A 223 -10.37 8.65 -16.19
CA ALA A 223 -11.48 8.63 -15.26
C ALA A 223 -12.41 7.50 -15.70
N TRP A 224 -12.33 6.38 -15.05
CA TRP A 224 -13.23 5.26 -15.30
C TRP A 224 -14.43 5.37 -14.39
N ASN A 225 -15.59 5.24 -14.96
CA ASN A 225 -16.83 5.26 -14.22
C ASN A 225 -17.68 4.07 -14.65
N GLY A 226 -18.18 3.32 -13.69
CA GLY A 226 -19.04 2.17 -13.94
C GLY A 226 -20.26 2.21 -13.05
N VAL A 227 -21.32 1.54 -13.47
CA VAL A 227 -22.59 1.46 -12.72
C VAL A 227 -22.44 0.93 -11.30
N ALA A 228 -21.37 0.18 -11.04
CA ALA A 228 -21.03 -0.35 -9.73
C ALA A 228 -20.28 0.65 -8.83
N SER A 229 -19.75 1.75 -9.40
CA SER A 229 -19.14 2.82 -8.62
C SER A 229 -20.16 3.50 -7.71
N GLY A 230 -19.74 3.88 -6.51
CA GLY A 230 -20.60 4.59 -5.57
C GLY A 230 -20.30 4.29 -4.11
N LEU A 231 -21.14 4.85 -3.24
CA LEU A 231 -21.06 4.65 -1.80
C LEU A 231 -21.91 3.44 -1.39
N TYR A 232 -21.33 2.57 -0.60
CA TYR A 232 -21.96 1.40 -0.01
C TYR A 232 -21.99 1.53 1.50
N LYS A 233 -23.05 1.01 2.12
CA LYS A 233 -23.24 1.01 3.57
C LYS A 233 -23.56 -0.39 4.07
N SER A 234 -22.92 -0.76 5.15
CA SER A 234 -23.30 -1.89 5.99
C SER A 234 -23.87 -1.37 7.31
N GLU A 235 -24.83 -2.09 7.88
CA GLU A 235 -25.45 -1.81 9.19
C GLU A 235 -25.29 -2.99 10.16
N ASP A 236 -24.58 -4.04 9.76
CA ASP A 236 -24.34 -5.27 10.50
C ASP A 236 -22.85 -5.60 10.66
N GLY A 237 -22.02 -4.56 10.63
CA GLY A 237 -20.59 -4.72 10.86
C GLY A 237 -19.82 -5.28 9.66
N GLY A 238 -20.30 -5.03 8.44
CA GLY A 238 -19.65 -5.43 7.20
C GLY A 238 -20.07 -6.81 6.70
N THR A 239 -21.16 -7.39 7.23
CA THR A 239 -21.63 -8.71 6.78
C THR A 239 -22.50 -8.58 5.52
N THR A 240 -23.39 -7.60 5.50
CA THR A 240 -24.20 -7.27 4.31
C THR A 240 -24.01 -5.81 3.91
N TRP A 241 -24.14 -5.53 2.61
CA TRP A 241 -23.90 -4.22 2.05
C TRP A 241 -25.00 -3.81 1.09
N ARG A 242 -25.35 -2.54 1.10
CA ARG A 242 -26.27 -1.94 0.14
C ARG A 242 -25.67 -0.67 -0.46
N LYS A 243 -25.85 -0.49 -1.75
CA LYS A 243 -25.47 0.76 -2.43
C LYS A 243 -26.42 1.88 -2.00
N ILE A 244 -25.88 3.07 -1.78
CA ILE A 244 -26.67 4.27 -1.51
C ILE A 244 -26.91 4.97 -2.85
N GLU A 245 -28.18 5.02 -3.28
CA GLU A 245 -28.55 5.56 -4.60
C GLU A 245 -29.10 6.98 -4.54
N LYS A 246 -29.53 7.44 -3.36
CA LYS A 246 -30.16 8.75 -3.19
C LYS A 246 -29.19 9.75 -2.57
N GLY A 247 -29.26 11.00 -3.06
CA GLY A 247 -28.47 12.12 -2.53
C GLY A 247 -27.12 12.31 -3.20
N PHE A 248 -26.85 11.60 -4.28
CA PHE A 248 -25.65 11.78 -5.11
C PHE A 248 -26.02 12.15 -6.54
N PRO A 249 -25.16 12.90 -7.25
CA PRO A 249 -25.32 13.11 -8.68
C PRO A 249 -25.50 11.79 -9.42
N THR A 250 -26.37 11.77 -10.40
CA THR A 250 -26.55 10.61 -11.27
C THR A 250 -25.79 10.83 -12.55
N THR A 251 -25.23 9.77 -13.13
CA THR A 251 -24.49 9.80 -14.40
C THR A 251 -25.31 10.34 -15.59
N LYS A 252 -26.59 10.61 -15.39
CA LYS A 252 -27.46 11.21 -16.41
C LYS A 252 -27.49 12.76 -16.36
N GLU A 253 -27.02 13.37 -15.28
CA GLU A 253 -27.07 14.83 -15.10
C GLU A 253 -25.76 15.52 -15.45
N ASP A 254 -24.66 14.75 -15.56
CA ASP A 254 -23.32 15.30 -15.78
C ASP A 254 -22.79 15.09 -17.22
N GLY A 255 -23.63 14.67 -18.16
CA GLY A 255 -23.35 14.64 -19.60
C GLY A 255 -22.48 13.50 -20.08
#